data_85b1d2e5145e5922bb415ed3c526601e
#
_entry.id   85b1d2e5145e5922bb415ed3c526601e
#
_cell.length_a   1.000
_cell.length_b   1.000
_cell.length_c   1.000
_cell.angle_alpha   90.00
_cell.angle_beta   90.00
_cell.angle_gamma   90.00
#
_symmetry.space_group_name_H-M   'P 1'
#
loop_
_entity.id
_entity.type
_entity.pdbx_description
1 polymer ?
#
loop_
_entity_poly.entity_id
_entity_poly.type
_entity_poly.pdbx_seq_one_letter_code
_entity_poly.pdbx_strand_id
1 'polypeptide(L)'
;MKTKILILTLIVTSIISCKDENIVENLEQQNLQSSSDYLLIEKTLIDIQRIVEHSLISNGVTKNCIIYTVKNNDPLNTDTLITDFGNVNCLHLGQLNRGKIVTIYSDYIHDSSAVINNTFDNFYLNNNLIQGNIVLENLGQNIHQDYIYNLDINNFSVTTHNGIINLNANYKKTLIDGEASKYQYLDDVYLIAGSGEGNSVNNNNFNIQITDSLTINNTCFDSGKCLITSGKATISTDIYQDRELDYGDSLCDCKVNVEINNEPYLIVID
;
A
#
# COMPACT_ATOMS: atom_id res chain seq x y z
N MET A 1 47.86 72.40 27.51
CA MET A 1 46.70 71.65 27.96
C MET A 1 46.26 70.73 26.82
N LYS A 2 46.46 69.44 26.94
CA LYS A 2 46.05 68.44 25.93
C LYS A 2 44.90 67.65 26.50
N THR A 3 43.73 67.84 25.94
CA THR A 3 42.48 67.17 26.30
C THR A 3 42.47 65.75 25.64
N LYS A 4 42.48 64.68 26.42
CA LYS A 4 42.33 63.35 25.93
C LYS A 4 40.85 63.03 25.83
N ILE A 5 40.34 62.76 24.61
CA ILE A 5 39.02 62.25 24.36
C ILE A 5 39.08 60.73 24.51
N LEU A 6 38.30 60.19 25.46
CA LEU A 6 38.13 58.77 25.72
C LEU A 6 36.97 58.27 24.85
N ILE A 7 37.26 57.50 23.80
CA ILE A 7 36.22 56.85 22.98
C ILE A 7 35.83 55.55 23.67
N LEU A 8 34.62 55.49 24.20
CA LEU A 8 34.02 54.30 24.79
C LEU A 8 33.35 53.46 23.67
N THR A 9 34.02 52.40 23.28
CA THR A 9 33.50 51.47 22.26
C THR A 9 32.49 50.53 22.92
N LEU A 10 31.21 50.71 22.62
CA LEU A 10 30.14 49.85 23.06
C LEU A 10 30.11 48.57 22.18
N ILE A 11 30.56 47.45 22.69
CA ILE A 11 30.46 46.14 22.03
C ILE A 11 29.05 45.63 22.30
N VAL A 12 28.22 45.71 21.25
CA VAL A 12 26.90 45.05 21.21
C VAL A 12 27.15 43.60 20.86
N THR A 13 27.12 42.70 21.81
CA THR A 13 27.07 41.26 21.59
C THR A 13 25.64 40.88 21.18
N SER A 14 25.41 40.75 19.87
CA SER A 14 24.21 40.11 19.35
C SER A 14 24.23 38.62 19.69
N ILE A 15 23.42 38.21 20.63
CA ILE A 15 23.14 36.81 20.90
C ILE A 15 22.29 36.33 19.68
N ILE A 16 22.92 35.68 18.74
CA ILE A 16 22.22 34.93 17.70
C ILE A 16 21.65 33.69 18.39
N SER A 17 20.38 33.78 18.80
CA SER A 17 19.61 32.59 19.16
C SER A 17 19.41 31.79 17.86
N CYS A 18 20.23 30.77 17.64
CA CYS A 18 19.88 29.71 16.72
C CYS A 18 18.62 29.05 17.31
N LYS A 19 17.47 29.34 16.75
CA LYS A 19 16.32 28.46 16.88
C LYS A 19 16.68 27.16 16.16
N ASP A 20 16.58 26.06 16.86
CA ASP A 20 16.65 24.70 16.29
C ASP A 20 15.40 24.42 15.42
N GLU A 21 15.23 25.17 14.34
CA GLU A 21 14.17 24.88 13.35
C GLU A 21 14.36 23.50 12.71
N ASN A 22 15.60 23.01 12.63
CA ASN A 22 15.93 21.69 12.09
C ASN A 22 15.45 20.52 12.98
N ILE A 23 15.29 20.71 14.29
CA ILE A 23 14.83 19.65 15.20
C ILE A 23 13.31 19.48 15.06
N VAL A 24 12.56 20.57 14.91
CA VAL A 24 11.09 20.53 14.77
C VAL A 24 10.69 19.92 13.43
N GLU A 25 11.34 20.34 12.35
CA GLU A 25 11.08 19.78 11.00
C GLU A 25 11.43 18.30 10.91
N ASN A 26 12.51 17.86 11.58
CA ASN A 26 12.92 16.45 11.61
C ASN A 26 11.96 15.60 12.48
N LEU A 27 11.38 16.16 13.54
CA LEU A 27 10.37 15.50 14.37
C LEU A 27 9.03 15.36 13.65
N GLU A 28 8.60 16.37 12.89
CA GLU A 28 7.37 16.30 12.07
C GLU A 28 7.52 15.29 10.94
N GLN A 29 8.64 15.29 10.23
CA GLN A 29 8.93 14.35 9.15
C GLN A 29 9.03 12.90 9.66
N GLN A 30 9.69 12.69 10.80
CA GLN A 30 9.72 11.37 11.47
C GLN A 30 8.34 10.97 11.98
N ASN A 31 7.50 11.91 12.35
CA ASN A 31 6.17 11.64 12.84
C ASN A 31 5.23 11.15 11.73
N LEU A 32 5.37 11.60 10.49
CA LEU A 32 4.59 11.17 9.33
C LEU A 32 5.15 9.93 8.62
N GLN A 33 6.39 9.53 8.90
CA GLN A 33 7.06 8.45 8.17
C GLN A 33 6.27 7.14 8.20
N SER A 34 5.81 6.70 9.36
CA SER A 34 5.04 5.45 9.47
C SER A 34 3.72 5.50 8.70
N SER A 35 3.07 6.69 8.63
CA SER A 35 1.87 6.87 7.82
C SER A 35 2.18 6.77 6.32
N SER A 36 3.24 7.45 5.86
CA SER A 36 3.65 7.41 4.45
C SER A 36 4.10 6.00 4.04
N ASP A 37 4.81 5.29 4.90
CA ASP A 37 5.27 3.93 4.66
C ASP A 37 4.10 2.95 4.59
N TYR A 38 3.12 3.07 5.49
CA TYR A 38 1.91 2.26 5.45
C TYR A 38 1.10 2.52 4.17
N LEU A 39 0.90 3.78 3.79
CA LEU A 39 0.18 4.14 2.57
C LEU A 39 0.89 3.62 1.31
N LEU A 40 2.23 3.62 1.28
CA LEU A 40 2.99 3.03 0.19
C LEU A 40 2.80 1.50 0.10
N ILE A 41 2.83 0.80 1.25
CA ILE A 41 2.58 -0.65 1.28
C ILE A 41 1.15 -0.96 0.83
N GLU A 42 0.17 -0.24 1.34
CA GLU A 42 -1.24 -0.43 1.01
C GLU A 42 -1.49 -0.24 -0.51
N LYS A 43 -0.99 0.86 -1.08
CA LYS A 43 -1.02 1.06 -2.53
C LYS A 43 -0.34 -0.07 -3.30
N THR A 44 0.83 -0.52 -2.83
CA THR A 44 1.58 -1.62 -3.45
C THR A 44 0.77 -2.92 -3.45
N LEU A 45 0.10 -3.25 -2.36
CA LEU A 45 -0.78 -4.43 -2.26
C LEU A 45 -1.94 -4.37 -3.25
N ILE A 46 -2.59 -3.21 -3.37
CA ILE A 46 -3.68 -2.99 -4.32
C ILE A 46 -3.18 -3.13 -5.77
N ASP A 47 -2.03 -2.54 -6.11
CA ASP A 47 -1.46 -2.63 -7.45
C ASP A 47 -1.07 -4.07 -7.81
N ILE A 48 -0.50 -4.84 -6.86
CA ILE A 48 -0.19 -6.27 -7.05
C ILE A 48 -1.48 -7.07 -7.27
N GLN A 49 -2.50 -6.85 -6.46
CA GLN A 49 -3.78 -7.54 -6.62
C GLN A 49 -4.38 -7.31 -8.00
N ARG A 50 -4.37 -6.08 -8.50
CA ARG A 50 -4.82 -5.76 -9.86
C ARG A 50 -4.01 -6.46 -10.95
N ILE A 51 -2.69 -6.53 -10.79
CA ILE A 51 -1.82 -7.27 -11.73
C ILE A 51 -2.21 -8.75 -11.74
N VAL A 52 -2.44 -9.36 -10.58
CA VAL A 52 -2.81 -10.78 -10.45
C VAL A 52 -4.19 -11.03 -11.08
N GLU A 53 -5.20 -10.22 -10.75
CA GLU A 53 -6.55 -10.32 -11.32
C GLU A 53 -6.52 -10.21 -12.84
N HIS A 54 -5.82 -9.20 -13.36
CA HIS A 54 -5.64 -9.04 -14.81
C HIS A 54 -4.92 -10.25 -15.44
N SER A 55 -3.93 -10.81 -14.78
CA SER A 55 -3.15 -11.95 -15.27
C SER A 55 -4.00 -13.23 -15.34
N LEU A 56 -4.82 -13.47 -14.32
CA LEU A 56 -5.74 -14.63 -14.27
C LEU A 56 -6.79 -14.58 -15.40
N ILE A 57 -7.32 -13.39 -15.69
CA ILE A 57 -8.33 -13.21 -16.78
C ILE A 57 -7.68 -13.27 -18.18
N SER A 58 -6.40 -12.93 -18.30
CA SER A 58 -5.70 -12.87 -19.59
C SER A 58 -5.50 -14.25 -20.27
N ASN A 59 -5.81 -15.35 -19.60
CA ASN A 59 -5.75 -16.73 -20.12
C ASN A 59 -4.43 -17.07 -20.84
N GLY A 60 -3.30 -16.56 -20.36
CA GLY A 60 -1.99 -16.84 -20.92
C GLY A 60 -1.66 -16.14 -22.25
N VAL A 61 -2.47 -15.18 -22.68
CA VAL A 61 -2.18 -14.40 -23.88
C VAL A 61 -1.07 -13.39 -23.62
N THR A 62 0.11 -13.65 -24.13
CA THR A 62 1.27 -12.74 -24.07
C THR A 62 0.92 -11.36 -24.64
N LYS A 63 1.15 -10.32 -23.87
CA LYS A 63 0.95 -8.92 -24.27
C LYS A 63 2.23 -8.11 -24.06
N ASN A 64 2.72 -7.45 -25.09
CA ASN A 64 3.87 -6.56 -25.05
C ASN A 64 5.12 -7.24 -24.41
N CYS A 65 5.50 -6.76 -23.21
CA CYS A 65 6.66 -7.25 -22.45
C CYS A 65 6.31 -8.34 -21.42
N ILE A 66 5.08 -8.83 -21.36
CA ILE A 66 4.64 -9.79 -20.34
C ILE A 66 4.50 -11.17 -20.97
N ILE A 67 5.09 -12.17 -20.32
CA ILE A 67 4.97 -13.58 -20.67
C ILE A 67 4.15 -14.27 -19.58
N TYR A 68 3.01 -14.83 -19.95
CA TYR A 68 2.21 -15.66 -19.06
C TYR A 68 2.51 -17.12 -19.29
N THR A 69 2.80 -17.86 -18.23
CA THR A 69 3.00 -19.31 -18.28
C THR A 69 2.07 -19.98 -17.28
N VAL A 70 1.15 -20.79 -17.77
CA VAL A 70 0.28 -21.63 -16.93
C VAL A 70 0.88 -23.02 -16.85
N LYS A 71 1.01 -23.55 -15.64
CA LYS A 71 1.44 -24.91 -15.35
C LYS A 71 0.39 -25.60 -14.51
N ASN A 72 -0.12 -26.72 -14.99
CA ASN A 72 -1.00 -27.58 -14.20
C ASN A 72 -0.12 -28.50 -13.37
N ASN A 73 -0.11 -28.30 -12.08
CA ASN A 73 0.72 -29.09 -11.16
C ASN A 73 0.00 -30.33 -10.64
N ASP A 74 -1.33 -30.26 -10.53
CA ASP A 74 -2.17 -31.37 -10.09
C ASP A 74 -3.45 -31.38 -10.94
N PRO A 75 -3.76 -32.50 -11.63
CA PRO A 75 -4.99 -32.61 -12.40
C PRO A 75 -6.26 -32.50 -11.53
N LEU A 76 -6.12 -32.44 -10.22
CA LEU A 76 -7.27 -32.45 -9.32
C LEU A 76 -7.55 -31.10 -8.66
N ASN A 77 -6.58 -30.17 -8.42
CA ASN A 77 -6.92 -29.03 -7.55
C ASN A 77 -6.09 -27.73 -7.65
N THR A 78 -4.91 -27.64 -8.23
CA THR A 78 -4.14 -26.38 -8.26
C THR A 78 -3.40 -26.14 -9.53
N ASP A 79 -3.50 -24.91 -10.03
CA ASP A 79 -2.74 -24.40 -11.17
C ASP A 79 -1.70 -23.38 -10.72
N THR A 80 -0.64 -23.22 -11.50
CA THR A 80 0.34 -22.16 -11.29
C THR A 80 0.36 -21.24 -12.50
N LEU A 81 0.12 -19.95 -12.28
CA LEU A 81 0.34 -18.89 -13.26
C LEU A 81 1.62 -18.14 -12.91
N ILE A 82 2.54 -18.07 -13.86
CA ILE A 82 3.73 -17.21 -13.76
C ILE A 82 3.50 -16.00 -14.66
N THR A 83 3.46 -14.83 -14.06
CA THR A 83 3.44 -13.54 -14.76
C THR A 83 4.87 -12.99 -14.79
N ASP A 84 5.55 -13.11 -15.93
CA ASP A 84 6.96 -12.74 -16.11
C ASP A 84 7.07 -11.43 -16.89
N PHE A 85 7.57 -10.38 -16.25
CA PHE A 85 7.82 -9.05 -16.83
C PHE A 85 9.24 -8.90 -17.40
N GLY A 86 10.06 -9.96 -17.31
CA GLY A 86 11.47 -9.91 -17.73
C GLY A 86 12.38 -9.15 -16.76
N ASN A 87 13.60 -8.85 -17.22
CA ASN A 87 14.65 -8.24 -16.39
C ASN A 87 14.73 -6.71 -16.53
N VAL A 88 13.92 -6.11 -17.37
CA VAL A 88 13.86 -4.66 -17.60
C VAL A 88 12.45 -4.14 -17.31
N ASN A 89 12.34 -2.86 -16.94
CA ASN A 89 11.05 -2.28 -16.62
C ASN A 89 10.07 -2.38 -17.79
N CYS A 90 8.94 -3.00 -17.53
CA CYS A 90 7.79 -3.17 -18.40
C CYS A 90 6.64 -2.33 -17.87
N LEU A 91 6.16 -1.38 -18.66
CA LEU A 91 4.99 -0.57 -18.28
C LEU A 91 3.71 -1.40 -18.45
N HIS A 92 3.03 -1.65 -17.34
CA HIS A 92 1.77 -2.41 -17.30
C HIS A 92 0.84 -1.85 -16.22
N LEU A 93 -0.42 -1.65 -16.55
CA LEU A 93 -1.44 -1.06 -15.66
C LEU A 93 -0.99 0.25 -14.99
N GLY A 94 -0.24 1.08 -15.74
CA GLY A 94 0.29 2.36 -15.24
C GLY A 94 1.54 2.24 -14.34
N GLN A 95 2.05 1.03 -14.10
CA GLN A 95 3.18 0.75 -13.20
C GLN A 95 4.37 0.18 -13.96
N LEU A 96 5.58 0.45 -13.48
CA LEU A 96 6.82 -0.14 -13.99
C LEU A 96 7.09 -1.45 -13.25
N ASN A 97 7.05 -2.57 -14.00
CA ASN A 97 7.19 -3.90 -13.44
C ASN A 97 8.41 -4.61 -14.03
N ARG A 98 9.14 -5.41 -13.26
CA ARG A 98 10.14 -6.37 -13.71
C ARG A 98 10.24 -7.54 -12.75
N GLY A 99 10.77 -8.69 -13.21
CA GLY A 99 10.77 -9.93 -12.44
C GLY A 99 9.46 -10.69 -12.59
N LYS A 100 9.07 -11.49 -11.60
CA LYS A 100 7.95 -12.40 -11.74
C LYS A 100 7.05 -12.40 -10.52
N ILE A 101 5.75 -12.55 -10.79
CA ILE A 101 4.76 -12.96 -9.80
C ILE A 101 4.42 -14.42 -10.08
N VAL A 102 4.49 -15.26 -9.06
CA VAL A 102 4.09 -16.65 -9.10
C VAL A 102 2.80 -16.81 -8.32
N THR A 103 1.72 -17.09 -9.02
CA THR A 103 0.37 -17.26 -8.46
C THR A 103 -0.02 -18.73 -8.51
N ILE A 104 -0.25 -19.34 -7.34
CA ILE A 104 -0.82 -20.69 -7.20
C ILE A 104 -2.28 -20.50 -6.85
N TYR A 105 -3.20 -21.10 -7.62
CA TYR A 105 -4.63 -20.94 -7.40
C TYR A 105 -5.35 -22.28 -7.55
N SER A 106 -6.35 -22.50 -6.71
CA SER A 106 -7.14 -23.74 -6.72
C SER A 106 -8.33 -23.67 -7.66
N ASP A 107 -8.90 -22.47 -7.84
CA ASP A 107 -10.09 -22.26 -8.64
C ASP A 107 -10.22 -20.76 -8.99
N TYR A 108 -11.29 -20.39 -9.70
CA TYR A 108 -11.58 -18.98 -9.96
C TYR A 108 -11.94 -18.25 -8.66
N ILE A 109 -11.54 -16.99 -8.52
CA ILE A 109 -11.65 -16.23 -7.25
C ILE A 109 -13.07 -16.16 -6.65
N HIS A 110 -14.11 -16.19 -7.50
CA HIS A 110 -15.49 -16.16 -7.06
C HIS A 110 -16.06 -17.55 -6.76
N ASP A 111 -15.30 -18.63 -6.96
CA ASP A 111 -15.73 -19.95 -6.57
C ASP A 111 -15.47 -20.17 -5.06
N SER A 112 -16.46 -20.69 -4.36
CA SER A 112 -16.35 -20.88 -2.90
C SER A 112 -15.16 -21.78 -2.54
N SER A 113 -14.41 -21.38 -1.53
CA SER A 113 -13.17 -22.03 -1.09
C SER A 113 -11.98 -21.91 -2.09
N ALA A 114 -12.09 -21.04 -3.11
CA ALA A 114 -10.96 -20.72 -3.95
C ALA A 114 -9.84 -20.06 -3.13
N VAL A 115 -8.61 -20.50 -3.35
CA VAL A 115 -7.41 -19.94 -2.72
C VAL A 115 -6.47 -19.45 -3.79
N ILE A 116 -6.02 -18.22 -3.67
CA ILE A 116 -4.99 -17.60 -4.52
C ILE A 116 -3.81 -17.23 -3.65
N ASN A 117 -2.65 -17.80 -3.95
CA ASN A 117 -1.41 -17.58 -3.21
C ASN A 117 -0.36 -16.96 -4.13
N ASN A 118 0.09 -15.75 -3.81
CA ASN A 118 1.04 -14.99 -4.60
C ASN A 118 2.38 -14.90 -3.90
N THR A 119 3.45 -15.22 -4.64
CA THR A 119 4.85 -15.05 -4.23
C THR A 119 5.64 -14.33 -5.32
N PHE A 120 6.84 -13.84 -4.99
CA PHE A 120 7.61 -12.92 -5.83
C PHE A 120 9.01 -13.48 -6.10
N ASP A 121 9.42 -13.49 -7.37
CA ASP A 121 10.76 -13.86 -7.80
C ASP A 121 11.44 -12.66 -8.46
N ASN A 122 12.33 -11.99 -7.71
CA ASN A 122 12.99 -10.75 -8.13
C ASN A 122 12.00 -9.72 -8.70
N PHE A 123 10.79 -9.66 -8.12
CA PHE A 123 9.75 -8.77 -8.59
C PHE A 123 9.94 -7.37 -8.04
N TYR A 124 9.88 -6.41 -8.94
CA TYR A 124 9.96 -4.99 -8.63
C TYR A 124 8.74 -4.27 -9.17
N LEU A 125 8.15 -3.43 -8.35
CA LEU A 125 7.08 -2.51 -8.69
C LEU A 125 7.57 -1.07 -8.49
N ASN A 126 7.58 -0.26 -9.55
CA ASN A 126 8.11 1.11 -9.53
C ASN A 126 9.55 1.20 -8.94
N ASN A 127 10.40 0.24 -9.29
CA ASN A 127 11.77 0.05 -8.80
C ASN A 127 11.91 -0.35 -7.31
N ASN A 128 10.84 -0.57 -6.59
CA ASN A 128 10.87 -1.13 -5.25
C ASN A 128 10.85 -2.66 -5.34
N LEU A 129 11.77 -3.36 -4.65
CA LEU A 129 11.77 -4.82 -4.58
C LEU A 129 10.64 -5.27 -3.65
N ILE A 130 9.84 -6.20 -4.14
CA ILE A 130 8.71 -6.78 -3.41
C ILE A 130 9.05 -8.21 -3.01
N GLN A 131 8.81 -8.55 -1.74
CA GLN A 131 9.00 -9.88 -1.20
C GLN A 131 7.85 -10.24 -0.25
N GLY A 132 7.72 -11.54 0.08
CA GLY A 132 6.69 -12.03 0.99
C GLY A 132 5.64 -12.89 0.30
N ASN A 133 4.50 -13.02 0.96
CA ASN A 133 3.41 -13.87 0.51
C ASN A 133 2.06 -13.20 0.75
N ILE A 134 1.18 -13.27 -0.23
CA ILE A 134 -0.19 -12.74 -0.16
C ILE A 134 -1.15 -13.90 -0.49
N VAL A 135 -2.01 -14.26 0.46
CA VAL A 135 -3.00 -15.32 0.29
C VAL A 135 -4.39 -14.71 0.36
N LEU A 136 -5.19 -14.97 -0.66
CA LEU A 136 -6.60 -14.60 -0.71
C LEU A 136 -7.43 -15.89 -0.75
N GLU A 137 -8.33 -16.07 0.21
CA GLU A 137 -9.24 -17.20 0.33
C GLU A 137 -10.69 -16.74 0.24
N ASN A 138 -11.48 -17.34 -0.64
CA ASN A 138 -12.91 -17.08 -0.74
C ASN A 138 -13.67 -17.90 0.30
N LEU A 139 -14.26 -17.22 1.28
CA LEU A 139 -15.05 -17.83 2.36
C LEU A 139 -16.52 -18.06 2.00
N GLY A 140 -16.90 -17.80 0.74
CA GLY A 140 -18.30 -17.87 0.27
C GLY A 140 -19.04 -16.56 0.46
N GLN A 141 -20.38 -16.65 0.47
CA GLN A 141 -21.25 -15.48 0.57
C GLN A 141 -21.82 -15.29 1.96
N ASN A 142 -22.01 -14.02 2.35
CA ASN A 142 -22.71 -13.65 3.57
C ASN A 142 -24.25 -13.72 3.39
N ILE A 143 -25.01 -13.34 4.42
CA ILE A 143 -26.50 -13.33 4.39
C ILE A 143 -27.08 -12.32 3.39
N HIS A 144 -26.27 -11.36 2.91
CA HIS A 144 -26.62 -10.36 1.90
C HIS A 144 -26.20 -10.79 0.49
N GLN A 145 -25.62 -12.00 0.34
CA GLN A 145 -25.06 -12.57 -0.88
C GLN A 145 -23.75 -11.91 -1.35
N ASP A 146 -23.13 -11.05 -0.53
CA ASP A 146 -21.81 -10.49 -0.84
C ASP A 146 -20.73 -11.56 -0.64
N TYR A 147 -19.76 -11.65 -1.57
CA TYR A 147 -18.62 -12.53 -1.40
C TYR A 147 -17.67 -12.00 -0.32
N ILE A 148 -17.26 -12.89 0.55
CA ILE A 148 -16.30 -12.60 1.64
C ILE A 148 -15.00 -13.32 1.36
N TYR A 149 -13.92 -12.61 1.52
CA TYR A 149 -12.57 -13.15 1.38
C TYR A 149 -11.77 -12.88 2.66
N ASN A 150 -10.89 -13.83 3.00
CA ASN A 150 -9.80 -13.62 3.93
C ASN A 150 -8.54 -13.26 3.12
N LEU A 151 -7.87 -12.17 3.48
CA LEU A 151 -6.63 -11.70 2.87
C LEU A 151 -5.52 -11.74 3.91
N ASP A 152 -4.66 -12.76 3.82
CA ASP A 152 -3.49 -12.91 4.67
C ASP A 152 -2.24 -12.37 3.98
N ILE A 153 -1.56 -11.47 4.65
CA ILE A 153 -0.32 -10.84 4.20
C ILE A 153 0.79 -11.27 5.16
N ASN A 154 1.75 -12.05 4.65
CA ASN A 154 2.76 -12.70 5.47
C ASN A 154 4.15 -12.30 5.03
N ASN A 155 4.95 -11.76 5.98
CA ASN A 155 6.33 -11.33 5.75
C ASN A 155 6.46 -10.44 4.49
N PHE A 156 5.45 -9.64 4.24
CA PHE A 156 5.44 -8.76 3.07
C PHE A 156 6.40 -7.61 3.30
N SER A 157 7.22 -7.31 2.29
CA SER A 157 8.17 -6.21 2.37
C SER A 157 8.31 -5.46 1.06
N VAL A 158 8.50 -4.16 1.19
CA VAL A 158 8.80 -3.22 0.12
C VAL A 158 10.17 -2.62 0.40
N THR A 159 11.17 -3.00 -0.38
CA THR A 159 12.52 -2.42 -0.29
C THR A 159 12.60 -1.21 -1.20
N THR A 160 12.67 -0.03 -0.61
CA THR A 160 12.81 1.27 -1.27
C THR A 160 14.25 1.74 -1.22
N HIS A 161 14.53 2.89 -1.84
CA HIS A 161 15.85 3.54 -1.71
C HIS A 161 16.11 4.11 -0.28
N ASN A 162 15.05 4.30 0.52
CA ASN A 162 15.14 4.82 1.90
C ASN A 162 15.27 3.71 2.95
N GLY A 163 14.99 2.47 2.61
CA GLY A 163 15.00 1.34 3.54
C GLY A 163 13.92 0.31 3.22
N ILE A 164 13.68 -0.58 4.18
CA ILE A 164 12.73 -1.68 4.04
C ILE A 164 11.52 -1.38 4.92
N ILE A 165 10.34 -1.50 4.33
CA ILE A 165 9.06 -1.45 5.03
C ILE A 165 8.52 -2.88 5.07
N ASN A 166 8.04 -3.33 6.25
CA ASN A 166 7.48 -4.66 6.43
C ASN A 166 6.03 -4.57 6.90
N LEU A 167 5.23 -5.58 6.52
CA LEU A 167 3.86 -5.73 6.97
C LEU A 167 3.48 -7.21 7.12
N ASN A 168 2.85 -7.54 8.24
CA ASN A 168 2.01 -8.72 8.41
C ASN A 168 0.60 -8.24 8.72
N ALA A 169 -0.39 -8.76 8.03
CA ALA A 169 -1.77 -8.32 8.24
C ALA A 169 -2.76 -9.43 7.92
N ASN A 170 -3.91 -9.36 8.57
CA ASN A 170 -5.08 -10.15 8.22
C ASN A 170 -6.25 -9.20 7.98
N TYR A 171 -6.77 -9.24 6.77
CA TYR A 171 -7.89 -8.41 6.36
C TYR A 171 -9.05 -9.27 5.88
N LYS A 172 -10.24 -8.84 6.25
CA LYS A 172 -11.49 -9.29 5.64
C LYS A 172 -11.81 -8.36 4.47
N LYS A 173 -11.95 -8.93 3.27
CA LYS A 173 -12.37 -8.21 2.06
C LYS A 173 -13.80 -8.67 1.72
N THR A 174 -14.70 -7.75 1.44
CA THR A 174 -16.10 -8.03 1.09
C THR A 174 -16.42 -7.36 -0.23
N LEU A 175 -16.83 -8.12 -1.26
CA LEU A 175 -17.31 -7.59 -2.53
C LEU A 175 -18.75 -7.13 -2.35
N ILE A 176 -19.00 -5.82 -2.50
CA ILE A 176 -20.33 -5.20 -2.27
C ILE A 176 -20.98 -4.71 -3.57
N ASP A 177 -20.24 -4.66 -4.66
CA ASP A 177 -20.74 -4.33 -6.01
C ASP A 177 -19.80 -4.94 -7.06
N GLY A 178 -20.30 -5.26 -8.26
CA GLY A 178 -19.54 -5.86 -9.36
C GLY A 178 -19.75 -7.38 -9.52
N GLU A 179 -20.43 -8.07 -8.59
CA GLU A 179 -20.58 -9.54 -8.62
C GLU A 179 -21.26 -10.08 -9.90
N ALA A 180 -22.12 -9.27 -10.52
CA ALA A 180 -22.87 -9.66 -11.71
C ALA A 180 -21.95 -9.85 -12.95
N SER A 181 -20.75 -9.28 -12.92
CA SER A 181 -19.77 -9.29 -14.02
C SER A 181 -18.55 -10.16 -13.70
N LYS A 182 -18.78 -11.43 -13.44
CA LYS A 182 -17.81 -12.44 -12.95
C LYS A 182 -16.36 -12.32 -13.52
N TYR A 183 -16.18 -11.78 -14.71
CA TYR A 183 -14.86 -11.67 -15.38
C TYR A 183 -14.41 -10.22 -15.60
N GLN A 184 -15.10 -9.25 -15.01
CA GLN A 184 -14.77 -7.82 -15.10
C GLN A 184 -14.49 -7.28 -13.70
N TYR A 185 -13.24 -7.27 -13.28
CA TYR A 185 -12.85 -6.74 -11.97
C TYR A 185 -12.83 -5.20 -11.89
N LEU A 186 -13.03 -4.50 -13.04
CA LEU A 186 -12.95 -3.04 -13.10
C LEU A 186 -14.18 -2.33 -12.53
N ASP A 187 -15.30 -3.01 -12.38
CA ASP A 187 -16.53 -2.50 -11.77
C ASP A 187 -16.71 -2.95 -10.32
N ASP A 188 -15.77 -3.74 -9.79
CA ASP A 188 -15.82 -4.23 -8.43
C ASP A 188 -15.64 -3.12 -7.39
N VAL A 189 -16.44 -3.18 -6.35
CA VAL A 189 -16.28 -2.35 -5.14
C VAL A 189 -16.14 -3.26 -3.92
N TYR A 190 -15.10 -3.05 -3.15
CA TYR A 190 -14.80 -3.85 -1.97
C TYR A 190 -14.78 -3.01 -0.70
N LEU A 191 -15.18 -3.62 0.41
CA LEU A 191 -14.89 -3.13 1.76
C LEU A 191 -13.76 -3.95 2.36
N ILE A 192 -12.79 -3.26 2.97
CA ILE A 192 -11.68 -3.88 3.70
C ILE A 192 -11.77 -3.52 5.17
N ALA A 193 -11.65 -4.52 6.04
CA ALA A 193 -11.59 -4.36 7.49
C ALA A 193 -10.53 -5.31 8.06
N GLY A 194 -9.93 -4.99 9.19
CA GLY A 194 -8.95 -5.83 9.86
C GLY A 194 -7.79 -5.04 10.43
N SER A 195 -6.68 -5.72 10.68
CA SER A 195 -5.52 -5.14 11.34
C SER A 195 -4.21 -5.73 10.81
N GLY A 196 -3.13 -5.08 11.15
CA GLY A 196 -1.78 -5.54 10.81
C GLY A 196 -0.72 -4.90 11.70
N GLU A 197 0.49 -5.39 11.57
CA GLU A 197 1.68 -4.87 12.24
C GLU A 197 2.86 -4.82 11.27
N GLY A 198 3.75 -3.88 11.46
CA GLY A 198 4.87 -3.71 10.56
C GLY A 198 5.98 -2.83 11.11
N ASN A 199 6.96 -2.57 10.25
CA ASN A 199 8.06 -1.67 10.53
C ASN A 199 8.21 -0.67 9.39
N SER A 200 8.43 0.59 9.75
CA SER A 200 8.77 1.65 8.80
C SER A 200 10.24 1.55 8.34
N VAL A 201 10.62 2.33 7.33
CA VAL A 201 12.01 2.42 6.85
C VAL A 201 13.01 2.78 7.96
N ASN A 202 12.57 3.44 9.02
CA ASN A 202 13.38 3.81 10.18
C ASN A 202 13.39 2.75 11.27
N ASN A 203 12.91 1.53 11.00
CA ASN A 203 12.73 0.43 11.97
C ASN A 203 11.79 0.77 13.15
N ASN A 204 10.92 1.74 13.01
CA ASN A 204 9.88 2.01 13.99
C ASN A 204 8.73 1.03 13.77
N ASN A 205 8.36 0.30 14.83
CA ASN A 205 7.20 -0.57 14.78
C ASN A 205 5.93 0.26 14.65
N PHE A 206 4.98 -0.26 13.91
CA PHE A 206 3.62 0.28 13.86
C PHE A 206 2.59 -0.85 13.87
N ASN A 207 1.44 -0.55 14.46
CA ASN A 207 0.24 -1.36 14.35
C ASN A 207 -0.80 -0.56 13.57
N ILE A 208 -1.52 -1.24 12.68
CA ILE A 208 -2.61 -0.65 11.92
C ILE A 208 -3.92 -1.31 12.32
N GLN A 209 -4.94 -0.51 12.57
CA GLN A 209 -6.31 -0.96 12.77
C GLN A 209 -7.23 -0.18 11.84
N ILE A 210 -7.92 -0.86 10.95
CA ILE A 210 -8.99 -0.25 10.16
C ILE A 210 -10.18 -0.04 11.09
N THR A 211 -10.51 1.21 11.37
CA THR A 211 -11.57 1.63 12.33
C THR A 211 -12.90 1.88 11.66
N ASP A 212 -12.87 2.33 10.41
CA ASP A 212 -14.01 2.36 9.50
C ASP A 212 -13.60 1.70 8.19
N SER A 213 -14.42 0.78 7.67
CA SER A 213 -14.05 -0.05 6.53
C SER A 213 -13.56 0.79 5.36
N LEU A 214 -12.38 0.44 4.82
CA LEU A 214 -11.85 1.10 3.63
C LEU A 214 -12.62 0.63 2.41
N THR A 215 -13.09 1.58 1.61
CA THR A 215 -13.74 1.29 0.32
C THR A 215 -12.71 1.32 -0.80
N ILE A 216 -12.49 0.16 -1.43
CA ILE A 216 -11.72 0.05 -2.67
C ILE A 216 -12.69 0.06 -3.84
N ASN A 217 -12.60 1.07 -4.70
CA ASN A 217 -13.45 1.22 -5.86
C ASN A 217 -12.62 1.07 -7.15
N ASN A 218 -12.73 -0.07 -7.80
CA ASN A 218 -11.95 -0.38 -9.01
C ASN A 218 -12.36 0.49 -10.21
N THR A 219 -13.56 1.14 -10.19
CA THR A 219 -13.93 2.09 -11.25
C THR A 219 -13.02 3.32 -11.30
N CYS A 220 -12.31 3.62 -10.22
CA CYS A 220 -11.30 4.69 -10.18
C CYS A 220 -10.07 4.39 -11.05
N PHE A 221 -9.90 3.16 -11.51
CA PHE A 221 -8.73 2.74 -12.28
C PHE A 221 -8.56 3.52 -13.59
N ASP A 222 -9.63 3.68 -14.37
CA ASP A 222 -9.59 4.38 -15.66
C ASP A 222 -9.21 5.87 -15.50
N SER A 223 -9.41 6.43 -14.31
CA SER A 223 -8.99 7.79 -14.00
C SER A 223 -7.49 7.93 -13.70
N GLY A 224 -6.73 6.81 -13.60
CA GLY A 224 -5.32 6.76 -13.21
C GLY A 224 -5.10 7.15 -11.74
N LYS A 225 -6.14 7.05 -10.92
CA LYS A 225 -6.13 7.52 -9.53
C LYS A 225 -6.13 6.35 -8.54
N CYS A 226 -6.05 6.69 -7.25
CA CYS A 226 -6.05 5.71 -6.18
C CYS A 226 -7.42 5.04 -6.05
N LEU A 227 -7.42 3.77 -5.68
CA LEU A 227 -8.63 2.97 -5.60
C LEU A 227 -9.31 3.05 -4.23
N ILE A 228 -8.57 3.41 -3.16
CA ILE A 228 -9.20 3.65 -1.86
C ILE A 228 -9.85 5.02 -1.89
N THR A 229 -11.16 5.04 -1.66
CA THR A 229 -11.98 6.25 -1.83
C THR A 229 -12.60 6.74 -0.54
N SER A 230 -12.68 5.90 0.50
CA SER A 230 -13.21 6.29 1.81
C SER A 230 -12.81 5.29 2.89
N GLY A 231 -13.11 5.64 4.14
CA GLY A 231 -12.83 4.84 5.32
C GLY A 231 -11.74 5.44 6.20
N LYS A 232 -11.48 4.78 7.33
CA LYS A 232 -10.52 5.25 8.32
C LYS A 232 -9.67 4.14 8.88
N ALA A 233 -8.42 4.48 9.21
CA ALA A 233 -7.52 3.59 9.91
C ALA A 233 -6.74 4.34 10.99
N THR A 234 -6.35 3.65 12.05
CA THR A 234 -5.47 4.19 13.08
C THR A 234 -4.14 3.49 13.01
N ILE A 235 -3.05 4.27 13.00
CA ILE A 235 -1.68 3.75 13.15
C ILE A 235 -1.19 4.10 14.55
N SER A 236 -0.83 3.09 15.34
CA SER A 236 -0.15 3.24 16.62
C SER A 236 1.31 2.86 16.48
N THR A 237 2.21 3.58 17.12
CA THR A 237 3.65 3.33 17.10
C THR A 237 4.24 3.31 18.50
N ASP A 238 5.38 2.66 18.68
CA ASP A 238 6.04 2.58 20.00
C ASP A 238 6.60 3.93 20.48
N ILE A 239 6.82 4.88 19.58
CA ILE A 239 7.60 6.10 19.85
C ILE A 239 6.77 7.37 19.71
N TYR A 240 5.80 7.38 18.78
CA TYR A 240 5.02 8.56 18.44
C TYR A 240 3.57 8.40 18.83
N GLN A 241 2.84 9.52 18.84
CA GLN A 241 1.40 9.55 19.06
C GLN A 241 0.66 8.74 17.99
N ASP A 242 -0.48 8.17 18.37
CA ASP A 242 -1.40 7.56 17.43
C ASP A 242 -1.84 8.57 16.37
N ARG A 243 -2.10 8.08 15.18
CA ARG A 243 -2.56 8.89 14.06
C ARG A 243 -3.75 8.24 13.38
N GLU A 244 -4.76 9.06 13.09
CA GLU A 244 -5.91 8.67 12.30
C GLU A 244 -5.65 9.00 10.82
N LEU A 245 -5.85 8.02 9.94
CA LEU A 245 -5.86 8.18 8.50
C LEU A 245 -7.31 8.25 8.05
N ASP A 246 -7.69 9.31 7.34
CA ASP A 246 -9.02 9.49 6.75
C ASP A 246 -8.86 9.57 5.22
N TYR A 247 -9.42 8.59 4.51
CA TYR A 247 -9.34 8.45 3.05
C TYR A 247 -10.41 9.27 2.32
N GLY A 248 -11.18 10.09 3.05
CA GLY A 248 -12.14 11.02 2.46
C GLY A 248 -13.52 10.42 2.24
N ASP A 249 -14.23 10.99 1.26
CA ASP A 249 -15.67 10.84 1.05
C ASP A 249 -16.04 10.34 -0.34
N SER A 250 -15.40 9.27 -0.78
CA SER A 250 -15.70 8.54 -2.03
C SER A 250 -15.18 9.20 -3.31
N LEU A 251 -14.11 10.00 -3.24
CA LEU A 251 -13.43 10.55 -4.41
C LEU A 251 -12.20 9.72 -4.79
N CYS A 252 -11.98 9.53 -6.10
CA CYS A 252 -10.76 8.92 -6.63
C CYS A 252 -9.62 9.97 -6.69
N ASP A 253 -9.08 10.45 -5.57
CA ASP A 253 -8.19 11.63 -5.56
C ASP A 253 -6.82 11.44 -4.91
N CYS A 254 -6.50 10.23 -4.43
CA CYS A 254 -5.21 9.90 -3.79
C CYS A 254 -4.84 10.73 -2.56
N LYS A 255 -5.78 11.40 -1.93
CA LYS A 255 -5.53 12.23 -0.76
C LYS A 255 -5.94 11.50 0.50
N VAL A 256 -5.07 11.52 1.49
CA VAL A 256 -5.34 10.99 2.83
C VAL A 256 -5.02 12.07 3.85
N ASN A 257 -6.00 12.43 4.66
CA ASN A 257 -5.80 13.29 5.81
C ASN A 257 -5.27 12.44 6.96
N VAL A 258 -4.13 12.83 7.51
CA VAL A 258 -3.53 12.20 8.69
C VAL A 258 -3.68 13.15 9.86
N GLU A 259 -4.43 12.77 10.89
CA GLU A 259 -4.59 13.56 12.08
C GLU A 259 -3.67 13.05 13.20
N ILE A 260 -2.88 13.96 13.80
CA ILE A 260 -1.99 13.70 14.93
C ILE A 260 -2.21 14.79 15.97
N ASN A 261 -2.66 14.43 17.18
CA ASN A 261 -2.96 15.41 18.25
C ASN A 261 -3.95 16.51 17.84
N ASN A 262 -4.97 16.19 17.06
CA ASN A 262 -5.94 17.10 16.44
C ASN A 262 -5.34 18.09 15.41
N GLU A 263 -4.13 17.86 14.93
CA GLU A 263 -3.51 18.62 13.85
C GLU A 263 -3.57 17.80 12.56
N PRO A 264 -4.20 18.32 11.49
CA PRO A 264 -4.34 17.62 10.22
C PRO A 264 -3.11 17.81 9.32
N TYR A 265 -2.72 16.73 8.67
CA TYR A 265 -1.65 16.69 7.66
C TYR A 265 -2.20 16.01 6.41
N LEU A 266 -1.97 16.58 5.24
CA LEU A 266 -2.37 15.99 3.97
C LEU A 266 -1.22 15.18 3.37
N ILE A 267 -1.44 13.90 3.12
CA ILE A 267 -0.56 13.06 2.31
C ILE A 267 -1.22 12.83 0.95
N VAL A 268 -0.46 13.01 -0.12
CA VAL A 268 -0.87 12.62 -1.48
C VAL A 268 -0.10 11.38 -1.86
N ILE A 269 -0.81 10.32 -2.22
CA ILE A 269 -0.23 9.03 -2.63
C ILE A 269 0.08 9.11 -4.12
N ASP A 270 1.36 9.00 -4.50
CA ASP A 270 1.85 9.04 -5.89
C ASP A 270 1.88 7.65 -6.56
#